data_538575a40222a05f33ea7df5e9129388
#
_entry.id   538575a40222a05f33ea7df5e9129388
#
_cell.length_a   1.000
_cell.length_b   1.000
_cell.length_c   1.000
_cell.angle_alpha   90.00
_cell.angle_beta   90.00
_cell.angle_gamma   90.00
#
_symmetry.space_group_name_H-M   'P 1'
#
loop_
_entity.id
_entity.type
_entity.pdbx_description
1 polymer ?
#
loop_
_entity_poly.entity_id
_entity_poly.type
_entity_poly.pdbx_seq_one_letter_code
_entity_poly.pdbx_strand_id
1 'polypeptide(L)'
;MIESEFIDWQAPDGDHPARRLSQLSYDAVSRKAKDEWLLLFDDEALLEDPVGPSFFDPEGNGHRGKEGISAFWDLAIAPVREFRFTIRDSFANGNACANVGTFSTVLEDGTLADTDLIATYVITDEGRIKSMRAHWEVERTLASVRKPE
;
A
#
# COMPACT_ATOMS: atom_id res chain seq x y z
N MET A 1 -5.71 0.04 -17.01
CA MET A 1 -4.52 0.10 -16.12
C MET A 1 -4.03 1.53 -16.01
N ILE A 2 -3.59 1.95 -14.85
CA ILE A 2 -3.02 3.28 -14.64
C ILE A 2 -1.57 3.24 -15.10
N GLU A 3 -1.19 4.16 -15.97
CA GLU A 3 0.19 4.27 -16.42
C GLU A 3 0.99 5.16 -15.47
N SER A 4 2.09 4.61 -14.94
CA SER A 4 2.99 5.32 -14.05
C SER A 4 4.37 4.69 -14.12
N GLU A 5 5.41 5.51 -14.17
CA GLU A 5 6.79 5.02 -14.13
C GLU A 5 7.12 4.37 -12.79
N PHE A 6 6.30 4.62 -11.76
CA PHE A 6 6.50 4.09 -10.40
C PHE A 6 5.74 2.79 -10.16
N ILE A 7 4.94 2.32 -11.11
CA ILE A 7 4.15 1.10 -10.99
C ILE A 7 4.53 0.15 -12.12
N ASP A 8 5.16 -0.96 -11.76
CA ASP A 8 5.46 -2.05 -12.69
C ASP A 8 4.42 -3.15 -12.48
N TRP A 9 3.37 -3.09 -13.28
CA TRP A 9 2.25 -4.01 -13.18
C TRP A 9 2.46 -5.19 -14.13
N GLN A 10 2.83 -6.35 -13.58
CA GLN A 10 3.13 -7.57 -14.33
C GLN A 10 1.98 -8.57 -14.29
N ALA A 11 0.95 -8.29 -13.50
CA ALA A 11 -0.20 -9.16 -13.29
C ALA A 11 -1.24 -8.98 -14.39
N PRO A 12 -2.26 -9.86 -14.47
CA PRO A 12 -3.39 -9.65 -15.36
C PRO A 12 -4.06 -8.30 -15.11
N ASP A 13 -4.42 -7.62 -16.17
CA ASP A 13 -4.97 -6.26 -16.15
C ASP A 13 -6.47 -6.25 -16.41
N GLY A 14 -7.20 -7.15 -15.77
CA GLY A 14 -8.64 -7.19 -15.85
C GLY A 14 -9.28 -6.02 -15.11
N ASP A 15 -10.33 -5.47 -15.67
CA ASP A 15 -11.04 -4.31 -15.14
C ASP A 15 -11.99 -4.72 -14.00
N HIS A 16 -11.42 -4.81 -12.78
CA HIS A 16 -12.18 -5.13 -11.57
C HIS A 16 -12.09 -3.96 -10.58
N PRO A 17 -13.22 -3.51 -9.99
CA PRO A 17 -13.23 -2.33 -9.13
C PRO A 17 -12.23 -2.40 -7.96
N ALA A 18 -12.08 -3.54 -7.31
CA ALA A 18 -11.14 -3.67 -6.20
C ALA A 18 -9.69 -3.57 -6.68
N ARG A 19 -9.37 -4.20 -7.80
CA ARG A 19 -8.04 -4.09 -8.42
C ARG A 19 -7.75 -2.65 -8.81
N ARG A 20 -8.74 -1.99 -9.41
CA ARG A 20 -8.61 -0.60 -9.83
C ARG A 20 -8.30 0.31 -8.65
N LEU A 21 -8.99 0.14 -7.52
CA LEU A 21 -8.74 0.96 -6.33
C LEU A 21 -7.33 0.72 -5.78
N SER A 22 -6.82 -0.51 -5.82
CA SER A 22 -5.44 -0.75 -5.40
C SER A 22 -4.45 0.00 -6.29
N GLN A 23 -4.67 0.02 -7.61
CA GLN A 23 -3.83 0.75 -8.55
C GLN A 23 -3.89 2.26 -8.30
N LEU A 24 -5.08 2.79 -8.04
CA LEU A 24 -5.25 4.21 -7.69
C LEU A 24 -4.51 4.57 -6.41
N SER A 25 -4.51 3.66 -5.42
CA SER A 25 -3.77 3.85 -4.18
C SER A 25 -2.27 3.94 -4.44
N TYR A 26 -1.71 3.01 -5.21
CA TYR A 26 -0.28 3.04 -5.56
C TYR A 26 0.09 4.32 -6.28
N ASP A 27 -0.75 4.74 -7.23
CA ASP A 27 -0.51 5.96 -7.99
C ASP A 27 -0.49 7.20 -7.08
N ALA A 28 -1.49 7.33 -6.20
CA ALA A 28 -1.57 8.47 -5.28
C ALA A 28 -0.39 8.50 -4.32
N VAL A 29 0.04 7.35 -3.80
CA VAL A 29 1.22 7.26 -2.93
C VAL A 29 2.48 7.67 -3.68
N SER A 30 2.66 7.19 -4.91
CA SER A 30 3.86 7.50 -5.71
C SER A 30 3.96 9.00 -6.03
N ARG A 31 2.84 9.68 -6.16
CA ARG A 31 2.80 11.13 -6.42
C ARG A 31 2.75 11.96 -5.13
N LYS A 32 2.70 11.32 -3.97
CA LYS A 32 2.55 11.99 -2.67
C LYS A 32 1.27 12.82 -2.59
N ALA A 33 0.21 12.33 -3.22
CA ALA A 33 -1.09 13.00 -3.27
C ALA A 33 -1.98 12.54 -2.11
N LYS A 34 -1.67 12.99 -0.90
CA LYS A 34 -2.33 12.54 0.34
C LYS A 34 -3.85 12.70 0.29
N ASP A 35 -4.33 13.87 -0.16
CA ASP A 35 -5.77 14.15 -0.16
C ASP A 35 -6.51 13.22 -1.14
N GLU A 36 -5.94 12.96 -2.31
CA GLU A 36 -6.51 12.01 -3.26
C GLU A 36 -6.52 10.60 -2.68
N TRP A 37 -5.42 10.21 -2.01
CA TRP A 37 -5.31 8.90 -1.40
C TRP A 37 -6.38 8.69 -0.33
N LEU A 38 -6.57 9.68 0.56
CA LEU A 38 -7.59 9.59 1.61
C LEU A 38 -9.00 9.45 1.06
N LEU A 39 -9.29 10.06 -0.10
CA LEU A 39 -10.62 9.96 -0.72
C LEU A 39 -10.93 8.55 -1.22
N LEU A 40 -9.92 7.70 -1.42
CA LEU A 40 -10.14 6.32 -1.86
C LEU A 40 -10.70 5.43 -0.75
N PHE A 41 -10.54 5.84 0.52
CA PHE A 41 -10.92 5.04 1.67
C PHE A 41 -12.31 5.41 2.18
N ASP A 42 -13.06 4.40 2.63
CA ASP A 42 -14.30 4.62 3.34
C ASP A 42 -14.03 5.34 4.66
N ASP A 43 -15.04 6.09 5.18
CA ASP A 43 -14.88 6.86 6.41
C ASP A 43 -14.52 5.99 7.62
N GLU A 44 -14.91 4.70 7.59
CA GLU A 44 -14.66 3.76 8.68
C GLU A 44 -13.66 2.67 8.27
N ALA A 45 -12.83 2.92 7.26
CA ALA A 45 -11.90 1.93 6.74
C ALA A 45 -10.85 1.50 7.77
N LEU A 46 -10.35 0.28 7.58
CA LEU A 46 -9.24 -0.27 8.35
C LEU A 46 -8.01 -0.40 7.42
N LEU A 47 -6.87 0.08 7.89
CA LEU A 47 -5.59 -0.13 7.22
C LEU A 47 -4.64 -0.85 8.17
N GLU A 48 -4.10 -1.99 7.71
CA GLU A 48 -3.08 -2.75 8.42
C GLU A 48 -1.88 -2.96 7.48
N ASP A 49 -0.76 -2.37 7.80
CA ASP A 49 0.41 -2.40 6.93
C ASP A 49 1.70 -2.30 7.78
N PRO A 50 2.20 -3.44 8.29
CA PRO A 50 1.72 -4.80 8.11
C PRO A 50 0.58 -5.18 9.04
N VAL A 51 -0.05 -6.30 8.76
CA VAL A 51 -0.94 -6.94 9.72
C VAL A 51 -0.10 -7.38 10.93
N GLY A 52 -0.55 -7.04 12.12
CA GLY A 52 0.16 -7.37 13.37
C GLY A 52 1.13 -6.29 13.81
N PRO A 53 1.85 -6.53 14.90
CA PRO A 53 2.77 -5.53 15.46
C PRO A 53 3.94 -5.19 14.56
N SER A 54 4.33 -3.91 14.55
CA SER A 54 5.48 -3.42 13.80
C SER A 54 5.96 -2.09 14.38
N PHE A 55 7.01 -1.54 13.81
CA PHE A 55 7.47 -0.20 14.17
C PHE A 55 6.47 0.91 13.77
N PHE A 56 5.51 0.62 12.88
CA PHE A 56 4.43 1.55 12.54
C PHE A 56 3.22 1.40 13.44
N ASP A 57 3.09 0.27 14.13
CA ASP A 57 1.91 -0.09 14.92
C ASP A 57 2.35 -1.08 16.00
N PRO A 58 2.94 -0.59 17.08
CA PRO A 58 3.55 -1.46 18.10
C PRO A 58 2.61 -2.48 18.73
N GLU A 59 1.33 -2.17 18.84
CA GLU A 59 0.33 -3.08 19.40
C GLU A 59 -0.36 -3.95 18.35
N GLY A 60 -0.21 -3.62 17.07
CA GLY A 60 -0.81 -4.38 15.98
C GLY A 60 -2.33 -4.22 15.85
N ASN A 61 -2.86 -3.07 16.25
CA ASN A 61 -4.31 -2.81 16.23
C ASN A 61 -4.83 -2.29 14.88
N GLY A 62 -3.94 -1.90 13.99
CA GLY A 62 -4.32 -1.29 12.73
C GLY A 62 -4.65 0.20 12.87
N HIS A 63 -4.94 0.83 11.75
CA HIS A 63 -5.28 2.24 11.67
C HIS A 63 -6.71 2.37 11.16
N ARG A 64 -7.58 3.00 11.94
CA ARG A 64 -9.01 3.05 11.65
C ARG A 64 -9.50 4.44 11.34
N GLY A 65 -10.38 4.51 10.33
CA GLY A 65 -11.03 5.74 9.93
C GLY A 65 -10.10 6.72 9.25
N LYS A 66 -10.65 7.82 8.77
CA LYS A 66 -9.86 8.85 8.05
C LYS A 66 -8.74 9.40 8.91
N GLU A 67 -9.00 9.63 10.19
CA GLU A 67 -8.02 10.16 11.12
C GLU A 67 -6.85 9.19 11.33
N GLY A 68 -7.16 7.90 11.60
CA GLY A 68 -6.13 6.88 11.79
C GLY A 68 -5.33 6.64 10.52
N ILE A 69 -5.97 6.61 9.37
CA ILE A 69 -5.30 6.40 8.08
C ILE A 69 -4.46 7.61 7.69
N SER A 70 -4.93 8.83 7.99
CA SER A 70 -4.14 10.05 7.81
C SER A 70 -2.87 10.01 8.67
N ALA A 71 -2.98 9.54 9.91
CA ALA A 71 -1.84 9.40 10.81
C ALA A 71 -0.82 8.38 10.27
N PHE A 72 -1.30 7.29 9.66
CA PHE A 72 -0.42 6.31 9.02
C PHE A 72 0.36 6.94 7.86
N TRP A 73 -0.29 7.76 7.05
CA TRP A 73 0.39 8.47 5.97
C TRP A 73 1.56 9.30 6.51
N ASP A 74 1.31 10.08 7.57
CA ASP A 74 2.33 10.95 8.14
C ASP A 74 3.50 10.16 8.73
N LEU A 75 3.22 8.96 9.26
CA LEU A 75 4.22 8.12 9.89
C LEU A 75 5.04 7.29 8.87
N ALA A 76 4.37 6.71 7.90
CA ALA A 76 4.96 5.67 7.05
C ALA A 76 5.19 6.11 5.60
N ILE A 77 4.43 7.07 5.09
CA ILE A 77 4.50 7.46 3.68
C ILE A 77 5.22 8.80 3.50
N ALA A 78 4.84 9.81 4.28
CA ALA A 78 5.41 11.15 4.15
C ALA A 78 6.93 11.19 4.27
N PRO A 79 7.58 10.43 5.19
CA PRO A 79 9.05 10.47 5.33
C PRO A 79 9.81 9.78 4.20
N VAL A 80 9.16 9.02 3.36
CA VAL A 80 9.80 8.29 2.25
C VAL A 80 9.91 9.20 1.04
N ARG A 81 11.11 9.27 0.44
CA ARG A 81 11.34 10.13 -0.72
C ARG A 81 10.68 9.59 -1.98
N GLU A 82 10.76 8.28 -2.23
CA GLU A 82 10.20 7.68 -3.43
C GLU A 82 9.67 6.29 -3.15
N PHE A 83 8.49 5.98 -3.69
CA PHE A 83 7.91 4.65 -3.70
C PHE A 83 7.89 4.08 -5.11
N ARG A 84 8.20 2.79 -5.24
CA ARG A 84 7.97 2.03 -6.46
C ARG A 84 7.24 0.75 -6.11
N PHE A 85 6.27 0.40 -6.94
CA PHE A 85 5.41 -0.76 -6.73
C PHE A 85 5.63 -1.76 -7.86
N THR A 86 6.03 -2.97 -7.52
CA THR A 86 6.16 -4.06 -8.49
C THR A 86 5.12 -5.11 -8.13
N ILE A 87 4.09 -5.26 -8.96
CA ILE A 87 3.01 -6.20 -8.71
C ILE A 87 3.13 -7.35 -9.70
N ARG A 88 3.50 -8.52 -9.18
CA ARG A 88 3.78 -9.71 -9.99
C ARG A 88 2.54 -10.53 -10.29
N ASP A 89 1.55 -10.50 -9.39
CA ASP A 89 0.30 -11.20 -9.60
C ASP A 89 -0.84 -10.48 -8.87
N SER A 90 -2.07 -10.75 -9.31
CA SER A 90 -3.25 -10.11 -8.75
C SER A 90 -4.46 -10.99 -8.97
N PHE A 91 -5.24 -11.18 -7.93
CA PHE A 91 -6.44 -12.02 -7.94
C PHE A 91 -7.61 -11.17 -7.46
N ALA A 92 -8.67 -11.07 -8.26
CA ALA A 92 -9.83 -10.27 -7.90
C ALA A 92 -11.10 -11.05 -8.11
N ASN A 93 -12.00 -10.98 -7.13
CA ASN A 93 -13.31 -11.59 -7.21
C ASN A 93 -14.25 -10.93 -6.19
N GLY A 94 -15.52 -10.79 -6.54
CA GLY A 94 -16.49 -10.16 -5.64
C GLY A 94 -16.10 -8.72 -5.33
N ASN A 95 -15.98 -8.40 -4.05
CA ASN A 95 -15.63 -7.05 -3.59
C ASN A 95 -14.17 -6.96 -3.13
N ALA A 96 -13.31 -7.90 -3.53
CA ALA A 96 -11.95 -7.97 -3.01
C ALA A 96 -10.92 -8.23 -4.09
N CYS A 97 -9.68 -7.83 -3.82
CA CYS A 97 -8.53 -8.30 -4.60
C CYS A 97 -7.33 -8.53 -3.67
N ALA A 98 -6.41 -9.37 -4.14
CA ALA A 98 -5.16 -9.64 -3.46
C ALA A 98 -4.02 -9.46 -4.47
N ASN A 99 -3.06 -8.61 -4.15
CA ASN A 99 -1.90 -8.35 -5.01
C ASN A 99 -0.64 -8.94 -4.37
N VAL A 100 0.17 -9.58 -5.18
CA VAL A 100 1.46 -10.14 -4.76
C VAL A 100 2.56 -9.28 -5.35
N GLY A 101 3.42 -8.72 -4.52
CA GLY A 101 4.45 -7.84 -5.05
C GLY A 101 5.46 -7.35 -4.04
N THR A 102 6.14 -6.28 -4.43
CA THR A 102 7.17 -5.63 -3.63
C THR A 102 6.93 -4.12 -3.65
N PHE A 103 6.93 -3.51 -2.48
CA PHE A 103 6.95 -2.06 -2.34
C PHE A 103 8.41 -1.66 -2.07
N SER A 104 9.00 -0.94 -3.00
CA SER A 104 10.39 -0.49 -2.88
C SER A 104 10.41 0.97 -2.47
N THR A 105 11.20 1.30 -1.46
CA THR A 105 11.26 2.65 -0.91
C THR A 105 12.67 3.21 -0.99
N VAL A 106 12.76 4.52 -1.23
CA VAL A 106 13.99 5.28 -1.11
C VAL A 106 13.75 6.33 -0.02
N LEU A 107 14.54 6.27 1.04
CA LEU A 107 14.43 7.21 2.15
C LEU A 107 15.11 8.52 1.83
N GLU A 108 14.91 9.54 2.68
CA GLU A 108 15.47 10.89 2.44
C GLU A 108 17.00 10.90 2.29
N ASP A 109 17.69 10.02 3.01
CA ASP A 109 19.16 9.89 2.91
C ASP A 109 19.62 8.99 1.76
N GLY A 110 18.69 8.51 0.93
CA GLY A 110 18.99 7.61 -0.18
C GLY A 110 19.00 6.12 0.18
N THR A 111 18.81 5.78 1.45
CA THR A 111 18.73 4.37 1.89
C THR A 111 17.58 3.66 1.19
N LEU A 112 17.82 2.43 0.75
CA LEU A 112 16.86 1.62 0.02
C LEU A 112 16.30 0.51 0.91
N ALA A 113 15.01 0.20 0.73
CA ALA A 113 14.38 -0.94 1.40
C ALA A 113 13.32 -1.53 0.48
N ASP A 114 13.17 -2.86 0.53
CA ASP A 114 12.16 -3.59 -0.25
C ASP A 114 11.28 -4.37 0.70
N THR A 115 9.97 -4.25 0.52
CA THR A 115 8.98 -4.98 1.30
C THR A 115 8.23 -5.94 0.38
N ASP A 116 8.55 -7.21 0.47
CA ASP A 116 7.82 -8.27 -0.25
C ASP A 116 6.55 -8.57 0.54
N LEU A 117 5.40 -8.58 -0.16
CA LEU A 117 4.14 -8.67 0.54
C LEU A 117 3.01 -9.26 -0.31
N ILE A 118 1.92 -9.58 0.39
CA ILE A 118 0.62 -9.78 -0.22
C ILE A 118 -0.30 -8.74 0.40
N ALA A 119 -0.91 -7.90 -0.45
CA ALA A 119 -1.83 -6.85 0.01
C ALA A 119 -3.24 -7.17 -0.45
N THR A 120 -4.18 -7.18 0.49
CA THR A 120 -5.59 -7.46 0.20
C THR A 120 -6.42 -6.19 0.37
N TYR A 121 -7.35 -6.00 -0.54
CA TYR A 121 -8.26 -4.85 -0.56
C TYR A 121 -9.69 -5.33 -0.61
N VAL A 122 -10.52 -4.85 0.31
CA VAL A 122 -11.97 -5.08 0.28
C VAL A 122 -12.62 -3.73 0.05
N ILE A 123 -13.60 -3.67 -0.85
CA ILE A 123 -14.23 -2.40 -1.20
C ILE A 123 -15.70 -2.39 -0.82
N THR A 124 -16.25 -1.19 -0.65
CA THR A 124 -17.68 -0.96 -0.39
C THR A 124 -18.46 -0.99 -1.70
N ASP A 125 -19.79 -1.06 -1.59
CA ASP A 125 -20.68 -0.99 -2.75
C ASP A 125 -20.57 0.36 -3.46
N GLU A 126 -20.16 1.42 -2.75
CA GLU A 126 -19.96 2.75 -3.31
C GLU A 126 -18.60 2.91 -4.00
N GLY A 127 -17.76 1.87 -3.97
CA GLY A 127 -16.46 1.90 -4.63
C GLY A 127 -15.36 2.59 -3.85
N ARG A 128 -15.34 2.41 -2.52
CA ARG A 128 -14.29 2.90 -1.65
C ARG A 128 -13.59 1.73 -0.96
N ILE A 129 -12.34 1.93 -0.55
CA ILE A 129 -11.60 0.89 0.16
C ILE A 129 -12.15 0.78 1.58
N LYS A 130 -12.70 -0.37 1.91
CA LYS A 130 -13.20 -0.71 3.23
C LYS A 130 -12.07 -1.21 4.13
N SER A 131 -11.16 -1.99 3.56
CA SER A 131 -9.97 -2.44 4.27
C SER A 131 -8.81 -2.65 3.30
N MET A 132 -7.62 -2.29 3.77
CA MET A 132 -6.36 -2.60 3.12
C MET A 132 -5.51 -3.33 4.15
N ARG A 133 -5.11 -4.55 3.84
CA ARG A 133 -4.34 -5.38 4.76
C ARG A 133 -3.12 -5.94 4.03
N ALA A 134 -1.94 -5.50 4.44
CA ALA A 134 -0.69 -5.95 3.84
C ALA A 134 0.00 -6.93 4.79
N HIS A 135 0.35 -8.09 4.25
CA HIS A 135 1.03 -9.15 4.98
C HIS A 135 2.49 -9.16 4.58
N TRP A 136 3.36 -8.71 5.50
CA TRP A 136 4.81 -8.73 5.29
C TRP A 136 5.52 -8.90 6.63
N GLU A 137 6.76 -9.35 6.55
CA GLU A 137 7.57 -9.65 7.72
C GLU A 137 8.55 -8.52 7.99
N VAL A 138 8.48 -7.94 9.19
CA VAL A 138 9.33 -6.81 9.59
C VAL A 138 10.82 -7.16 9.43
N GLU A 139 11.23 -8.33 9.93
CA GLU A 139 12.65 -8.76 9.86
C GLU A 139 13.13 -8.90 8.42
N ARG A 140 12.27 -9.40 7.53
CA ARG A 140 12.61 -9.58 6.12
C ARG A 140 12.80 -8.23 5.43
N THR A 141 11.94 -7.26 5.74
CA THR A 141 12.07 -5.90 5.21
C THR A 141 13.34 -5.23 5.73
N LEU A 142 13.60 -5.35 7.04
CA LEU A 142 14.81 -4.78 7.65
C LEU A 142 16.08 -5.39 7.04
N ALA A 143 16.07 -6.69 6.72
CA ALA A 143 17.21 -7.36 6.09
C ALA A 143 17.49 -6.84 4.67
N SER A 144 16.52 -6.21 4.01
CA SER A 144 16.69 -5.66 2.67
C SER A 144 17.31 -4.27 2.67
N VAL A 145 17.41 -3.62 3.82
CA VAL A 145 17.89 -2.23 3.93
C VAL A 145 19.35 -2.15 3.47
N ARG A 146 19.63 -1.19 2.59
CA ARG A 146 20.96 -1.02 2.02
C ARG A 146 21.21 0.42 1.61
N LYS A 147 22.46 0.81 1.59
CA LYS A 147 22.85 2.13 1.12
C LYS A 147 22.87 2.18 -0.40
N PRO A 148 22.64 3.34 -1.02
CA PRO A 148 22.76 3.49 -2.47
C PRO A 148 24.22 3.28 -2.89
N GLU A 149 24.42 2.74 -4.10
CA GLU A 149 25.75 2.57 -4.68
C GLU A 149 26.29 3.88 -5.25
#